data_0d765abaf738bfcf78d5681fed10cd65
#
_entry.id   0d765abaf738bfcf78d5681fed10cd65
#
_cell.length_a   1.000
_cell.length_b   1.000
_cell.length_c   1.000
_cell.angle_alpha   90.00
_cell.angle_beta   90.00
_cell.angle_gamma   90.00
#
_symmetry.space_group_name_H-M   'P 1'
#
loop_
_entity.id
_entity.type
_entity.pdbx_description
1 polymer ?
#
loop_
_entity_poly.entity_id
_entity_poly.type
_entity_poly.pdbx_seq_one_letter_code
_entity_poly.pdbx_strand_id
1 'polypeptide(L)'
;KFENVDDKINNILEKYNLKWDDIFRKWKNYQILNSLGKVTEKEIYKDLSSILNITEEDLEKIDMLLLESHILDGETRETIIKLYEKGYYLGIISNNSIRNVEYILKREDIRKYFKKVVISEEVKERKPNLKVYMKAFEEIPKEEYSKIAFVSDELLEDLLGVKILGVKTIWYEQNITNKWKKKEDILIEPDYKIKSMKELIDII
;
A
#
# COMPACT_ATOMS: atom_id res chain seq x y z
N LYS A 1 3.96 2.25 -12.29
CA LYS A 1 5.29 2.17 -12.99
C LYS A 1 6.26 2.94 -12.14
N PHE A 2 7.29 2.28 -11.62
CA PHE A 2 8.40 2.96 -10.95
C PHE A 2 9.30 3.52 -12.06
N GLU A 3 9.31 4.84 -12.26
CA GLU A 3 10.34 5.48 -13.07
C GLU A 3 11.64 5.39 -12.30
N ASN A 4 12.56 4.57 -12.77
CA ASN A 4 14.01 4.54 -12.46
C ASN A 4 14.44 5.20 -11.11
N VAL A 5 13.61 4.97 -10.07
CA VAL A 5 13.82 5.57 -8.74
C VAL A 5 15.09 5.00 -8.10
N ASP A 6 15.40 3.73 -8.38
CA ASP A 6 16.60 3.06 -7.85
C ASP A 6 17.88 3.75 -8.31
N ASP A 7 17.95 4.25 -9.55
CA ASP A 7 19.13 5.00 -10.04
C ASP A 7 19.28 6.33 -9.31
N LYS A 8 18.19 7.06 -9.09
CA LYS A 8 18.21 8.32 -8.34
C LYS A 8 18.65 8.10 -6.89
N ILE A 9 18.17 7.04 -6.26
CA ILE A 9 18.56 6.66 -4.90
C ILE A 9 20.01 6.26 -4.85
N ASN A 10 20.47 5.42 -5.78
CA ASN A 10 21.87 5.01 -5.85
C ASN A 10 22.81 6.19 -6.05
N ASN A 11 22.47 7.20 -6.86
CA ASN A 11 23.26 8.42 -7.02
C ASN A 11 23.44 9.20 -5.69
N ILE A 12 22.43 9.19 -4.82
CA ILE A 12 22.56 9.76 -3.47
C ILE A 12 23.49 8.90 -2.62
N LEU A 13 23.35 7.58 -2.69
CA LEU A 13 24.08 6.64 -1.85
C LEU A 13 25.55 6.46 -2.24
N GLU A 14 25.92 6.78 -3.49
CA GLU A 14 27.32 6.74 -3.97
C GLU A 14 28.26 7.57 -3.10
N LYS A 15 27.80 8.73 -2.56
CA LYS A 15 28.58 9.57 -1.65
C LYS A 15 29.04 8.82 -0.39
N TYR A 16 28.31 7.78 -0.02
CA TYR A 16 28.51 6.97 1.19
C TYR A 16 29.11 5.60 0.87
N ASN A 17 29.44 5.35 -0.41
CA ASN A 17 29.88 4.05 -0.92
C ASN A 17 28.86 2.91 -0.62
N LEU A 18 27.57 3.21 -0.72
CA LEU A 18 26.44 2.31 -0.48
C LEU A 18 25.57 2.20 -1.73
N LYS A 19 24.78 1.13 -1.80
CA LYS A 19 23.72 0.91 -2.79
C LYS A 19 22.38 0.70 -2.10
N TRP A 20 21.29 0.89 -2.85
CA TRP A 20 19.95 0.70 -2.32
C TRP A 20 19.74 -0.70 -1.73
N ASP A 21 20.23 -1.76 -2.38
CA ASP A 21 20.13 -3.13 -1.88
C ASP A 21 20.78 -3.32 -0.49
N ASP A 22 21.82 -2.54 -0.16
CA ASP A 22 22.53 -2.62 1.13
C ASP A 22 21.66 -2.10 2.30
N ILE A 23 20.82 -1.11 2.01
CA ILE A 23 19.99 -0.45 3.03
C ILE A 23 18.52 -0.86 3.00
N PHE A 24 18.03 -1.41 1.87
CA PHE A 24 16.63 -1.71 1.63
C PHE A 24 15.98 -2.53 2.74
N ARG A 25 16.67 -3.57 3.24
CA ARG A 25 16.12 -4.43 4.31
C ARG A 25 15.90 -3.64 5.61
N LYS A 26 16.85 -2.79 6.00
CA LYS A 26 16.72 -1.93 7.17
C LYS A 26 15.60 -0.93 6.99
N TRP A 27 15.58 -0.27 5.83
CA TRP A 27 14.52 0.65 5.45
C TRP A 27 13.13 0.01 5.56
N LYS A 28 12.94 -1.17 4.94
CA LYS A 28 11.68 -1.92 5.00
C LYS A 28 11.24 -2.22 6.42
N ASN A 29 12.15 -2.60 7.32
CA ASN A 29 11.82 -2.86 8.72
C ASN A 29 11.31 -1.61 9.43
N TYR A 30 11.95 -0.47 9.21
CA TYR A 30 11.49 0.81 9.75
C TYR A 30 10.14 1.22 9.17
N GLN A 31 9.89 1.01 7.88
CA GLN A 31 8.59 1.28 7.28
C GLN A 31 7.47 0.44 7.92
N ILE A 32 7.75 -0.80 8.29
CA ILE A 32 6.79 -1.64 9.05
C ILE A 32 6.50 -1.01 10.43
N LEU A 33 7.52 -0.57 11.16
CA LEU A 33 7.35 0.07 12.46
C LEU A 33 6.60 1.40 12.35
N ASN A 34 6.92 2.21 11.34
CA ASN A 34 6.26 3.47 11.03
C ASN A 34 4.77 3.25 10.71
N SER A 35 4.46 2.27 9.86
CA SER A 35 3.07 1.92 9.53
C SER A 35 2.24 1.36 10.71
N LEU A 36 2.89 1.06 11.83
CA LEU A 36 2.26 0.72 13.12
C LEU A 36 2.25 1.92 14.09
N GLY A 37 2.80 3.07 13.68
CA GLY A 37 2.97 4.25 14.51
C GLY A 37 3.88 4.02 15.72
N LYS A 38 4.87 3.11 15.59
CA LYS A 38 5.86 2.80 16.64
C LYS A 38 7.09 3.69 16.53
N VAL A 39 7.36 4.25 15.35
CA VAL A 39 8.43 5.19 15.07
C VAL A 39 7.92 6.25 14.08
N THR A 40 8.43 7.46 14.20
CA THR A 40 8.20 8.55 13.26
C THR A 40 9.26 8.55 12.15
N GLU A 41 8.98 9.21 11.04
CA GLU A 41 9.97 9.39 9.96
C GLU A 41 11.27 10.03 10.48
N LYS A 42 11.15 11.03 11.36
CA LYS A 42 12.31 11.71 11.95
C LYS A 42 13.18 10.76 12.80
N GLU A 43 12.57 9.88 13.57
CA GLU A 43 13.30 8.85 14.33
C GLU A 43 13.98 7.87 13.38
N ILE A 44 13.32 7.48 12.27
CA ILE A 44 13.90 6.60 11.25
C ILE A 44 15.14 7.24 10.64
N TYR A 45 15.07 8.52 10.24
CA TYR A 45 16.22 9.20 9.62
C TYR A 45 17.38 9.32 10.60
N LYS A 46 17.10 9.68 11.85
CA LYS A 46 18.12 9.77 12.91
C LYS A 46 18.82 8.44 13.14
N ASP A 47 18.05 7.36 13.28
CA ASP A 47 18.61 6.02 13.55
C ASP A 47 19.41 5.51 12.35
N LEU A 48 18.85 5.61 11.13
CA LEU A 48 19.55 5.18 9.92
C LEU A 48 20.79 6.04 9.65
N SER A 49 20.75 7.34 9.91
CA SER A 49 21.89 8.23 9.81
C SER A 49 23.05 7.73 10.69
N SER A 50 22.74 7.41 11.93
CA SER A 50 23.74 6.89 12.89
C SER A 50 24.31 5.54 12.48
N ILE A 51 23.46 4.62 11.97
CA ILE A 51 23.87 3.24 11.61
C ILE A 51 24.66 3.19 10.31
N LEU A 52 24.29 4.02 9.33
CA LEU A 52 24.79 3.93 7.95
C LEU A 52 25.76 5.06 7.61
N ASN A 53 25.95 6.01 8.51
CA ASN A 53 26.76 7.23 8.30
C ASN A 53 26.26 8.05 7.07
N ILE A 54 24.94 8.11 6.89
CA ILE A 54 24.25 8.91 5.86
C ILE A 54 23.62 10.11 6.55
N THR A 55 23.59 11.28 5.91
CA THR A 55 22.91 12.45 6.50
C THR A 55 21.40 12.25 6.58
N GLU A 56 20.73 12.79 7.59
CA GLU A 56 19.27 12.76 7.71
C GLU A 56 18.61 13.42 6.49
N GLU A 57 19.21 14.49 5.94
CA GLU A 57 18.74 15.19 4.74
C GLU A 57 18.73 14.27 3.49
N ASP A 58 19.79 13.46 3.28
CA ASP A 58 19.84 12.55 2.14
C ASP A 58 18.88 11.36 2.35
N LEU A 59 18.63 10.90 3.60
CA LEU A 59 17.61 9.91 3.90
C LEU A 59 16.19 10.44 3.65
N GLU A 60 15.91 11.70 4.01
CA GLU A 60 14.65 12.36 3.69
C GLU A 60 14.43 12.49 2.18
N LYS A 61 15.47 12.83 1.40
CA LYS A 61 15.40 12.84 -0.06
C LYS A 61 15.08 11.46 -0.63
N ILE A 62 15.70 10.41 -0.09
CA ILE A 62 15.42 9.01 -0.50
C ILE A 62 13.95 8.66 -0.21
N ASP A 63 13.44 8.99 0.99
CA ASP A 63 12.05 8.74 1.36
C ASP A 63 11.08 9.46 0.41
N MET A 64 11.35 10.71 0.09
CA MET A 64 10.53 11.47 -0.86
C MET A 64 10.59 10.88 -2.27
N LEU A 65 11.75 10.45 -2.77
CA LEU A 65 11.86 9.77 -4.06
C LEU A 65 11.03 8.48 -4.11
N LEU A 66 11.05 7.69 -3.04
CA LEU A 66 10.23 6.48 -2.91
C LEU A 66 8.74 6.83 -2.90
N LEU A 67 8.35 7.84 -2.11
CA LEU A 67 6.96 8.28 -2.02
C LEU A 67 6.43 8.83 -3.36
N GLU A 68 7.23 9.63 -4.06
CA GLU A 68 6.89 10.20 -5.35
C GLU A 68 6.85 9.17 -6.48
N SER A 69 7.55 8.05 -6.35
CA SER A 69 7.53 6.96 -7.32
C SER A 69 6.19 6.20 -7.40
N HIS A 70 5.34 6.35 -6.38
CA HIS A 70 4.00 5.75 -6.36
C HIS A 70 3.05 6.60 -7.22
N ILE A 71 2.97 6.28 -8.51
CA ILE A 71 2.11 6.99 -9.48
C ILE A 71 0.83 6.19 -9.70
N LEU A 72 -0.30 6.87 -9.61
CA LEU A 72 -1.58 6.30 -10.01
C LEU A 72 -1.66 6.27 -11.55
N ASP A 73 -1.82 5.08 -12.11
CA ASP A 73 -2.01 4.95 -13.55
C ASP A 73 -3.40 5.45 -14.00
N GLY A 74 -3.49 5.84 -15.28
CA GLY A 74 -4.72 6.43 -15.83
C GLY A 74 -5.91 5.48 -15.80
N GLU A 75 -5.71 4.17 -16.02
CA GLU A 75 -6.76 3.16 -16.01
C GLU A 75 -7.37 3.01 -14.62
N THR A 76 -6.54 2.90 -13.58
CA THR A 76 -6.99 2.83 -12.19
C THR A 76 -7.75 4.09 -11.80
N ARG A 77 -7.25 5.27 -12.20
CA ARG A 77 -7.94 6.55 -11.97
C ARG A 77 -9.33 6.57 -12.58
N GLU A 78 -9.45 6.21 -13.87
CA GLU A 78 -10.75 6.16 -14.57
C GLU A 78 -11.71 5.17 -13.92
N THR A 79 -11.20 4.02 -13.45
CA THR A 79 -12.01 3.00 -12.79
C THR A 79 -12.57 3.51 -11.45
N ILE A 80 -11.74 4.18 -10.65
CA ILE A 80 -12.17 4.82 -9.38
C ILE A 80 -13.31 5.82 -9.67
N ILE A 81 -13.14 6.69 -10.65
CA ILE A 81 -14.14 7.72 -11.01
C ILE A 81 -15.45 7.04 -11.44
N LYS A 82 -15.40 6.07 -12.35
CA LYS A 82 -16.58 5.36 -12.84
C LYS A 82 -17.33 4.62 -11.74
N LEU A 83 -16.62 3.98 -10.82
CA LEU A 83 -17.26 3.31 -9.69
C LEU A 83 -17.94 4.32 -8.76
N TYR A 84 -17.28 5.45 -8.48
CA TYR A 84 -17.87 6.53 -7.70
C TYR A 84 -19.13 7.10 -8.37
N GLU A 85 -19.10 7.36 -9.69
CA GLU A 85 -20.25 7.87 -10.47
C GLU A 85 -21.42 6.87 -10.52
N LYS A 86 -21.13 5.56 -10.50
CA LYS A 86 -22.14 4.50 -10.35
C LYS A 86 -22.74 4.40 -8.94
N GLY A 87 -22.26 5.20 -7.98
CA GLY A 87 -22.78 5.24 -6.61
C GLY A 87 -22.18 4.19 -5.67
N TYR A 88 -21.09 3.54 -6.04
CA TYR A 88 -20.41 2.63 -5.12
C TYR A 88 -19.79 3.37 -3.94
N TYR A 89 -19.87 2.77 -2.75
CA TYR A 89 -19.14 3.21 -1.57
C TYR A 89 -17.69 2.74 -1.69
N LEU A 90 -16.76 3.66 -1.94
CA LEU A 90 -15.36 3.34 -2.07
C LEU A 90 -14.61 3.57 -0.75
N GLY A 91 -13.75 2.61 -0.40
CA GLY A 91 -12.87 2.68 0.76
C GLY A 91 -11.43 2.28 0.43
N ILE A 92 -10.50 2.69 1.28
CA ILE A 92 -9.09 2.29 1.25
C ILE A 92 -8.72 1.67 2.58
N ILE A 93 -7.98 0.55 2.53
CA ILE A 93 -7.31 -0.04 3.70
C ILE A 93 -5.82 -0.17 3.35
N SER A 94 -4.96 0.56 4.05
CA SER A 94 -3.54 0.65 3.73
C SER A 94 -2.63 0.29 4.90
N ASN A 95 -1.63 -0.57 4.64
CA ASN A 95 -0.51 -0.85 5.54
C ASN A 95 0.59 0.20 5.33
N ASN A 96 0.36 1.43 5.77
CA ASN A 96 1.28 2.55 5.56
C ASN A 96 1.18 3.57 6.69
N SER A 97 1.98 4.65 6.64
CA SER A 97 1.81 5.82 7.50
C SER A 97 0.71 6.77 6.98
N ILE A 98 0.13 7.55 7.90
CA ILE A 98 -0.87 8.57 7.57
C ILE A 98 -0.28 9.59 6.59
N ARG A 99 0.95 10.04 6.87
CA ARG A 99 1.67 11.00 6.01
C ARG A 99 1.72 10.51 4.55
N ASN A 100 2.13 9.27 4.33
CA ASN A 100 2.31 8.74 2.98
C ASN A 100 0.98 8.58 2.24
N VAL A 101 -0.04 8.04 2.91
CA VAL A 101 -1.36 7.85 2.29
C VAL A 101 -1.99 9.19 1.94
N GLU A 102 -2.01 10.15 2.87
CA GLU A 102 -2.60 11.47 2.63
C GLU A 102 -1.83 12.25 1.55
N TYR A 103 -0.49 12.14 1.52
CA TYR A 103 0.32 12.75 0.46
C TYR A 103 -0.09 12.22 -0.93
N ILE A 104 -0.17 10.89 -1.09
CA ILE A 104 -0.53 10.27 -2.37
C ILE A 104 -1.95 10.65 -2.78
N LEU A 105 -2.92 10.52 -1.87
CA LEU A 105 -4.33 10.82 -2.16
C LEU A 105 -4.55 12.28 -2.56
N LYS A 106 -3.82 13.20 -1.92
CA LYS A 106 -3.85 14.64 -2.23
C LYS A 106 -3.18 14.93 -3.57
N ARG A 107 -1.97 14.42 -3.79
CA ARG A 107 -1.21 14.63 -5.02
C ARG A 107 -1.99 14.13 -6.24
N GLU A 108 -2.63 12.97 -6.10
CA GLU A 108 -3.43 12.36 -7.18
C GLU A 108 -4.86 12.93 -7.28
N ASP A 109 -5.23 13.87 -6.40
CA ASP A 109 -6.60 14.46 -6.34
C ASP A 109 -7.73 13.40 -6.34
N ILE A 110 -7.53 12.29 -5.62
CA ILE A 110 -8.52 11.18 -5.57
C ILE A 110 -9.16 11.02 -4.18
N ARG A 111 -8.70 11.74 -3.14
CA ARG A 111 -9.21 11.61 -1.77
C ARG A 111 -10.73 11.75 -1.69
N LYS A 112 -11.30 12.61 -2.52
CA LYS A 112 -12.75 12.95 -2.59
C LYS A 112 -13.65 11.78 -3.00
N TYR A 113 -13.11 10.76 -3.67
CA TYR A 113 -13.87 9.60 -4.12
C TYR A 113 -14.04 8.53 -3.01
N PHE A 114 -13.24 8.60 -1.95
CA PHE A 114 -13.23 7.59 -0.89
C PHE A 114 -13.95 8.08 0.35
N LYS A 115 -15.00 7.37 0.72
CA LYS A 115 -15.81 7.64 1.95
C LYS A 115 -15.05 7.23 3.21
N LYS A 116 -14.33 6.10 3.15
CA LYS A 116 -13.56 5.55 4.28
C LYS A 116 -12.11 5.33 3.88
N VAL A 117 -11.19 5.80 4.68
CA VAL A 117 -9.76 5.52 4.55
C VAL A 117 -9.29 5.01 5.90
N VAL A 118 -8.79 3.78 5.95
CA VAL A 118 -8.25 3.15 7.14
C VAL A 118 -6.78 2.87 6.95
N ILE A 119 -5.97 3.40 7.83
CA ILE A 119 -4.52 3.35 7.75
C ILE A 119 -4.00 2.60 8.97
N SER A 120 -3.09 1.65 8.75
CA SER A 120 -2.56 0.79 9.82
C SER A 120 -1.92 1.58 10.96
N GLU A 121 -1.31 2.73 10.67
CA GLU A 121 -0.75 3.62 11.70
C GLU A 121 -1.81 4.13 12.68
N GLU A 122 -3.04 4.43 12.24
CA GLU A 122 -4.14 4.84 13.13
C GLU A 122 -4.63 3.68 13.99
N VAL A 123 -4.79 2.51 13.37
CA VAL A 123 -5.33 1.31 14.02
C VAL A 123 -4.30 0.63 14.91
N LYS A 124 -2.99 0.92 14.72
CA LYS A 124 -1.84 0.27 15.37
C LYS A 124 -1.76 -1.24 15.05
N GLU A 125 -2.40 -1.65 13.96
CA GLU A 125 -2.42 -3.02 13.46
C GLU A 125 -2.31 -3.01 11.94
N ARG A 126 -1.74 -4.07 11.37
CA ARG A 126 -1.56 -4.21 9.91
C ARG A 126 -2.42 -5.35 9.37
N LYS A 127 -2.83 -5.27 8.11
CA LYS A 127 -3.32 -6.44 7.38
C LYS A 127 -2.25 -7.55 7.46
N PRO A 128 -2.60 -8.83 7.64
CA PRO A 128 -3.96 -9.41 7.57
C PRO A 128 -4.73 -9.42 8.91
N ASN A 129 -4.33 -8.68 9.94
CA ASN A 129 -5.05 -8.64 11.21
C ASN A 129 -6.49 -8.15 10.99
N LEU A 130 -7.46 -8.92 11.52
CA LEU A 130 -8.89 -8.66 11.33
C LEU A 130 -9.35 -7.30 11.86
N LYS A 131 -8.67 -6.75 12.87
CA LYS A 131 -9.00 -5.43 13.44
C LYS A 131 -8.99 -4.31 12.41
N VAL A 132 -8.05 -4.38 11.44
CA VAL A 132 -7.92 -3.36 10.38
C VAL A 132 -9.15 -3.36 9.49
N TYR A 133 -9.61 -4.54 9.09
CA TYR A 133 -10.81 -4.69 8.25
C TYR A 133 -12.08 -4.36 9.03
N MET A 134 -12.18 -4.83 10.28
CA MET A 134 -13.33 -4.49 11.14
C MET A 134 -13.45 -2.99 11.35
N LYS A 135 -12.34 -2.25 11.44
CA LYS A 135 -12.35 -0.78 11.50
C LYS A 135 -12.89 -0.16 10.22
N ALA A 136 -12.55 -0.74 9.06
CA ALA A 136 -13.06 -0.26 7.77
C ALA A 136 -14.56 -0.53 7.60
N PHE A 137 -15.05 -1.63 8.14
CA PHE A 137 -16.42 -2.09 8.00
C PHE A 137 -17.32 -1.77 9.22
N GLU A 138 -16.84 -0.96 10.17
CA GLU A 138 -17.55 -0.71 11.44
C GLU A 138 -18.97 -0.17 11.29
N GLU A 139 -19.27 0.50 10.17
CA GLU A 139 -20.58 1.06 9.86
C GLU A 139 -21.43 0.13 8.97
N ILE A 140 -20.89 -1.03 8.56
CA ILE A 140 -21.55 -1.99 7.67
C ILE A 140 -22.00 -3.20 8.49
N PRO A 141 -23.30 -3.56 8.45
CA PRO A 141 -23.80 -4.77 9.10
C PRO A 141 -23.07 -6.03 8.58
N LYS A 142 -22.77 -6.98 9.48
CA LYS A 142 -22.02 -8.18 9.10
C LYS A 142 -22.70 -9.02 8.02
N GLU A 143 -24.01 -9.06 8.02
CA GLU A 143 -24.85 -9.72 7.01
C GLU A 143 -24.69 -9.12 5.60
N GLU A 144 -24.11 -7.93 5.50
CA GLU A 144 -23.82 -7.26 4.23
C GLU A 144 -22.38 -7.42 3.74
N TYR A 145 -21.51 -8.09 4.49
CA TYR A 145 -20.11 -8.26 4.12
C TYR A 145 -19.93 -8.98 2.78
N SER A 146 -20.85 -9.88 2.39
CA SER A 146 -20.86 -10.51 1.07
C SER A 146 -21.12 -9.55 -0.09
N LYS A 147 -21.60 -8.33 0.20
CA LYS A 147 -21.79 -7.25 -0.80
C LYS A 147 -20.52 -6.39 -0.97
N ILE A 148 -19.53 -6.56 -0.09
CA ILE A 148 -18.25 -5.86 -0.19
C ILE A 148 -17.34 -6.63 -1.14
N ALA A 149 -16.66 -5.91 -2.03
CA ALA A 149 -15.56 -6.44 -2.82
C ALA A 149 -14.24 -5.79 -2.37
N PHE A 150 -13.24 -6.61 -2.07
CA PHE A 150 -11.90 -6.15 -1.70
C PHE A 150 -10.90 -6.54 -2.79
N VAL A 151 -10.22 -5.55 -3.33
CA VAL A 151 -9.27 -5.70 -4.43
C VAL A 151 -7.86 -5.46 -3.93
N SER A 152 -6.96 -6.38 -4.20
CA SER A 152 -5.53 -6.22 -3.90
C SER A 152 -4.66 -7.10 -4.79
N ASP A 153 -3.38 -6.73 -4.92
CA ASP A 153 -2.33 -7.54 -5.56
C ASP A 153 -1.61 -8.45 -4.55
N GLU A 154 -1.87 -8.29 -3.24
CA GLU A 154 -1.26 -9.09 -2.17
C GLU A 154 -2.25 -10.15 -1.63
N LEU A 155 -2.03 -11.42 -2.02
CA LEU A 155 -2.92 -12.54 -1.64
C LEU A 155 -2.94 -12.80 -0.14
N LEU A 156 -1.77 -12.98 0.48
CA LEU A 156 -1.69 -13.39 1.88
C LEU A 156 -1.84 -12.21 2.84
N GLU A 157 -1.16 -11.12 2.58
CA GLU A 157 -1.19 -9.97 3.48
C GLU A 157 -2.55 -9.26 3.43
N ASP A 158 -3.21 -9.25 2.27
CA ASP A 158 -4.43 -8.47 2.07
C ASP A 158 -5.70 -9.31 1.97
N LEU A 159 -5.74 -10.35 1.13
CA LEU A 159 -6.98 -11.05 0.83
C LEU A 159 -7.36 -12.11 1.87
N LEU A 160 -6.38 -12.69 2.60
CA LEU A 160 -6.67 -13.71 3.60
C LEU A 160 -7.62 -13.21 4.69
N GLY A 161 -7.33 -12.04 5.26
CA GLY A 161 -8.11 -11.50 6.37
C GLY A 161 -9.55 -11.17 5.98
N VAL A 162 -9.77 -10.59 4.80
CA VAL A 162 -11.13 -10.24 4.34
C VAL A 162 -11.92 -11.47 3.91
N LYS A 163 -11.27 -12.49 3.36
CA LYS A 163 -11.93 -13.74 2.99
C LYS A 163 -12.52 -14.45 4.21
N ILE A 164 -11.82 -14.46 5.33
CA ILE A 164 -12.31 -15.00 6.61
C ILE A 164 -13.59 -14.27 7.08
N LEU A 165 -13.71 -12.99 6.76
CA LEU A 165 -14.88 -12.17 7.09
C LEU A 165 -16.06 -12.36 6.13
N GLY A 166 -15.91 -13.18 5.08
CA GLY A 166 -16.96 -13.39 4.07
C GLY A 166 -17.07 -12.28 3.03
N VAL A 167 -16.05 -11.44 2.91
CA VAL A 167 -15.95 -10.40 1.89
C VAL A 167 -15.49 -11.02 0.57
N LYS A 168 -16.05 -10.55 -0.54
CA LYS A 168 -15.69 -10.99 -1.89
C LYS A 168 -14.25 -10.53 -2.20
N THR A 169 -13.38 -11.46 -2.55
CA THR A 169 -11.96 -11.21 -2.79
C THR A 169 -11.65 -11.16 -4.27
N ILE A 170 -10.96 -10.10 -4.71
CA ILE A 170 -10.54 -9.90 -6.10
C ILE A 170 -9.03 -9.71 -6.12
N TRP A 171 -8.32 -10.67 -6.71
CA TRP A 171 -6.88 -10.56 -6.87
C TRP A 171 -6.53 -9.81 -8.15
N TYR A 172 -5.85 -8.68 -8.00
CA TYR A 172 -5.27 -7.95 -9.12
C TYR A 172 -3.89 -8.54 -9.45
N GLU A 173 -3.87 -9.43 -10.44
CA GLU A 173 -2.67 -10.12 -10.89
C GLU A 173 -1.80 -9.17 -11.73
N GLN A 174 -0.90 -8.45 -11.07
CA GLN A 174 0.07 -7.61 -11.76
C GLN A 174 1.19 -8.47 -12.35
N ASN A 175 1.54 -8.23 -13.62
CA ASN A 175 2.72 -8.82 -14.27
C ASN A 175 4.04 -8.14 -13.79
N ILE A 176 4.13 -7.86 -12.50
CA ILE A 176 5.35 -7.31 -11.92
C ILE A 176 6.27 -8.48 -11.64
N THR A 177 7.36 -8.57 -12.40
CA THR A 177 8.53 -9.38 -12.06
C THR A 177 9.21 -8.78 -10.82
N ASN A 178 8.55 -8.88 -9.69
CA ASN A 178 9.09 -8.39 -8.44
C ASN A 178 10.12 -9.42 -7.97
N LYS A 179 11.42 -9.09 -8.05
CA LYS A 179 12.53 -9.93 -7.58
C LYS A 179 12.35 -10.41 -6.13
N TRP A 180 11.45 -9.78 -5.39
CA TRP A 180 11.19 -10.00 -3.97
C TRP A 180 9.91 -10.78 -3.67
N LYS A 181 9.03 -11.01 -4.67
CA LYS A 181 7.85 -11.89 -4.53
C LYS A 181 8.30 -13.34 -4.74
N LYS A 182 8.40 -14.11 -3.65
CA LYS A 182 8.44 -15.57 -3.74
C LYS A 182 7.12 -16.04 -4.35
N LYS A 183 7.16 -17.06 -5.23
CA LYS A 183 5.99 -17.87 -5.56
C LYS A 183 5.58 -18.56 -4.26
N GLU A 184 4.70 -17.92 -3.51
CA GLU A 184 4.14 -18.53 -2.30
C GLU A 184 3.16 -19.61 -2.74
N ASP A 185 3.19 -20.76 -2.08
CA ASP A 185 2.16 -21.77 -2.24
C ASP A 185 0.82 -21.09 -1.92
N ILE A 186 -0.08 -21.06 -2.91
CA ILE A 186 -1.32 -20.31 -2.84
C ILE A 186 -2.22 -20.99 -1.80
N LEU A 187 -2.19 -20.47 -0.57
CA LEU A 187 -3.04 -20.91 0.53
C LEU A 187 -4.48 -20.38 0.42
N ILE A 188 -4.72 -19.44 -0.52
CA ILE A 188 -6.02 -18.80 -0.71
C ILE A 188 -6.34 -18.77 -2.18
N GLU A 189 -7.54 -19.22 -2.52
CA GLU A 189 -8.13 -18.99 -3.82
C GLU A 189 -9.02 -17.73 -3.76
N PRO A 190 -8.72 -16.64 -4.48
CA PRO A 190 -9.57 -15.48 -4.55
C PRO A 190 -10.86 -15.80 -5.31
N ASP A 191 -11.95 -15.06 -5.02
CA ASP A 191 -13.22 -15.28 -5.71
C ASP A 191 -13.15 -14.84 -7.18
N TYR A 192 -12.34 -13.82 -7.49
CA TYR A 192 -12.06 -13.36 -8.84
C TYR A 192 -10.58 -13.02 -9.01
N LYS A 193 -10.11 -13.10 -10.28
CA LYS A 193 -8.78 -12.66 -10.71
C LYS A 193 -8.96 -11.67 -11.85
N ILE A 194 -8.25 -10.55 -11.78
CA ILE A 194 -8.24 -9.52 -12.82
C ILE A 194 -6.81 -9.16 -13.18
N LYS A 195 -6.59 -8.73 -14.41
CA LYS A 195 -5.31 -8.22 -14.92
C LYS A 195 -5.36 -6.73 -15.26
N SER A 196 -6.56 -6.17 -15.28
CA SER A 196 -6.84 -4.77 -15.54
C SER A 196 -7.85 -4.27 -14.52
N MET A 197 -7.66 -3.07 -13.99
CA MET A 197 -8.61 -2.47 -13.04
C MET A 197 -9.99 -2.21 -13.68
N LYS A 198 -10.06 -2.06 -15.00
CA LYS A 198 -11.33 -1.90 -15.73
C LYS A 198 -12.25 -3.10 -15.60
N GLU A 199 -11.71 -4.30 -15.46
CA GLU A 199 -12.51 -5.53 -15.29
C GLU A 199 -13.38 -5.49 -14.03
N LEU A 200 -13.05 -4.66 -13.04
CA LEU A 200 -13.88 -4.47 -11.85
C LEU A 200 -15.30 -3.99 -12.19
N ILE A 201 -15.45 -3.17 -13.23
CA ILE A 201 -16.73 -2.57 -13.62
C ILE A 201 -17.74 -3.64 -14.06
N ASP A 202 -17.24 -4.79 -14.53
CA ASP A 202 -18.05 -5.91 -15.02
C ASP A 202 -18.29 -6.99 -13.95
N ILE A 203 -17.48 -6.98 -12.85
CA ILE A 203 -17.52 -8.00 -11.78
C ILE A 203 -18.41 -7.55 -10.62
N ILE A 204 -18.49 -6.24 -10.38
CA ILE A 204 -19.18 -5.66 -9.20
C ILE A 204 -20.37 -4.79 -9.58
#